data_8c468a9dd36219d8b5069536093ccdba
#
_entry.id   8c468a9dd36219d8b5069536093ccdba
#
_cell.length_a   1.000
_cell.length_b   1.000
_cell.length_c   1.000
_cell.angle_alpha   90.00
_cell.angle_beta   90.00
_cell.angle_gamma   90.00
#
_symmetry.space_group_name_H-M   'P 1'
#
loop_
_entity.id
_entity.type
_entity.pdbx_description
1 polymer ?
#
loop_
_entity_poly.entity_id
_entity_poly.type
_entity_poly.pdbx_seq_one_letter_code
_entity_poly.pdbx_strand_id
1 'polypeptide(L)'
;MTLDCETATLPFANEMCKNASQKQKIAIAKPLIYDLGWTISDRQGNVVDRKSFLIQETFFVPNVFNTAYYRDKRPMYMEKLEQGLIEVATWEQATEQMILALEHCDLALAYNACFDFKKALPFTERYMRALYSANYQKWEDSQRQKCKNILNGCDDSSNPDYLKPIFKFRGVEYPIADLWGLACDRLINIPKYKNFCLENELLTKSGIFFKTSAETTFRYLLKQYDFIEEHTALADAEIECEILTKVLKKGRIEPQIREFPFRNLGETVDYVLREKPKYKDTVRDFIIRYEKENGHLWSCPYATRIQNIIFRLGGY
;
A
#
# COMPACT_ATOMS: atom_id res chain seq x y z
N MET A 1 0.42 6.61 -16.10
CA MET A 1 0.94 5.28 -15.72
C MET A 1 0.45 4.97 -14.32
N THR A 2 -0.15 3.79 -14.10
CA THR A 2 -0.49 3.28 -12.77
C THR A 2 0.46 2.15 -12.45
N LEU A 3 1.13 2.19 -11.31
CA LEU A 3 2.18 1.26 -10.92
C LEU A 3 1.90 0.69 -9.55
N ASP A 4 2.12 -0.61 -9.40
CA ASP A 4 2.13 -1.29 -8.11
C ASP A 4 3.36 -2.19 -7.97
N CYS A 5 3.74 -2.52 -6.73
CA CYS A 5 4.81 -3.46 -6.46
C CYS A 5 4.55 -4.34 -5.23
N GLU A 6 4.78 -5.64 -5.42
CA GLU A 6 4.76 -6.60 -4.34
C GLU A 6 6.14 -6.78 -3.73
N THR A 7 6.18 -6.87 -2.40
CA THR A 7 7.46 -6.78 -1.69
C THR A 7 7.70 -7.92 -0.70
N ALA A 8 8.96 -8.30 -0.62
CA ALA A 8 9.58 -9.03 0.47
C ALA A 8 10.29 -8.04 1.41
N THR A 9 11.06 -8.53 2.36
CA THR A 9 11.93 -7.71 3.21
C THR A 9 13.31 -8.34 3.37
N LEU A 10 14.25 -7.61 3.92
CA LEU A 10 15.56 -8.16 4.23
C LEU A 10 15.43 -9.30 5.27
N PRO A 11 16.02 -10.48 5.04
CA PRO A 11 15.87 -11.63 5.94
C PRO A 11 16.20 -11.31 7.40
N PHE A 12 17.31 -10.63 7.65
CA PHE A 12 17.70 -10.24 9.00
C PHE A 12 16.73 -9.23 9.66
N ALA A 13 16.11 -8.36 8.87
CA ALA A 13 15.12 -7.42 9.38
C ALA A 13 13.86 -8.15 9.88
N ASN A 14 13.45 -9.18 9.16
CA ASN A 14 12.33 -10.04 9.57
C ASN A 14 12.62 -10.77 10.90
N GLU A 15 13.84 -11.27 11.09
CA GLU A 15 14.26 -11.90 12.34
C GLU A 15 14.26 -10.89 13.51
N MET A 16 14.81 -9.70 13.29
CA MET A 16 14.88 -8.64 14.31
C MET A 16 13.51 -8.12 14.73
N CYS A 17 12.50 -8.23 13.86
CA CYS A 17 11.13 -7.81 14.14
C CYS A 17 10.35 -8.71 15.09
N LYS A 18 10.82 -9.92 15.43
CA LYS A 18 10.02 -10.91 16.21
C LYS A 18 9.46 -10.33 17.51
N ASN A 19 10.26 -9.55 18.23
CA ASN A 19 9.88 -8.94 19.52
C ASN A 19 9.67 -7.42 19.45
N ALA A 20 9.58 -6.85 18.25
CA ALA A 20 9.43 -5.42 18.07
C ALA A 20 7.96 -4.98 18.17
N SER A 21 7.72 -3.75 18.62
CA SER A 21 6.40 -3.12 18.54
C SER A 21 5.96 -2.92 17.08
N GLN A 22 4.66 -2.76 16.83
CA GLN A 22 4.16 -2.55 15.48
C GLN A 22 4.80 -1.34 14.78
N LYS A 23 5.01 -0.23 15.51
CA LYS A 23 5.72 0.96 14.98
C LYS A 23 7.14 0.61 14.55
N GLN A 24 7.88 -0.13 15.37
CA GLN A 24 9.24 -0.57 15.06
C GLN A 24 9.27 -1.55 13.89
N LYS A 25 8.33 -2.49 13.82
CA LYS A 25 8.21 -3.42 12.69
C LYS A 25 8.07 -2.67 11.36
N ILE A 26 7.18 -1.68 11.30
CA ILE A 26 6.99 -0.85 10.10
C ILE A 26 8.27 -0.08 9.72
N ALA A 27 9.00 0.42 10.70
CA ALA A 27 10.24 1.17 10.47
C ALA A 27 11.42 0.27 10.03
N ILE A 28 11.48 -0.96 10.56
CA ILE A 28 12.54 -1.94 10.26
C ILE A 28 12.28 -2.67 8.94
N ALA A 29 11.02 -3.04 8.66
CA ALA A 29 10.65 -3.74 7.44
C ALA A 29 10.88 -2.83 6.23
N LYS A 30 12.02 -3.03 5.57
CA LYS A 30 12.37 -2.30 4.36
C LYS A 30 11.93 -3.13 3.15
N PRO A 31 11.04 -2.60 2.31
CA PRO A 31 10.46 -3.35 1.20
C PRO A 31 11.50 -3.63 0.11
N LEU A 32 11.60 -4.89 -0.29
CA LEU A 32 12.36 -5.35 -1.44
C LEU A 32 11.38 -5.86 -2.50
N ILE A 33 11.32 -5.19 -3.63
CA ILE A 33 10.40 -5.54 -4.70
C ILE A 33 10.78 -6.90 -5.29
N TYR A 34 9.82 -7.80 -5.37
CA TYR A 34 9.95 -9.07 -6.08
C TYR A 34 9.03 -9.18 -7.30
N ASP A 35 7.95 -8.39 -7.34
CA ASP A 35 7.04 -8.26 -8.46
C ASP A 35 6.81 -6.76 -8.72
N LEU A 36 7.01 -6.33 -9.96
CA LEU A 36 6.86 -4.95 -10.41
C LEU A 36 5.94 -4.92 -11.61
N GLY A 37 4.82 -4.24 -11.48
CA GLY A 37 3.83 -4.15 -12.55
C GLY A 37 3.32 -2.74 -12.78
N TRP A 38 2.91 -2.47 -14.02
CA TRP A 38 2.24 -1.21 -14.35
C TRP A 38 1.34 -1.32 -15.56
N THR A 39 0.43 -0.37 -15.65
CA THR A 39 -0.37 -0.08 -16.82
C THR A 39 -0.13 1.34 -17.29
N ILE A 40 -0.11 1.57 -18.59
CA ILE A 40 -0.15 2.90 -19.19
C ILE A 40 -1.55 3.09 -19.78
N SER A 41 -2.24 4.14 -19.40
CA SER A 41 -3.55 4.49 -19.95
C SER A 41 -3.52 5.89 -20.57
N ASP A 42 -4.37 6.08 -21.57
CA ASP A 42 -4.64 7.40 -22.11
C ASP A 42 -5.51 8.24 -21.14
N ARG A 43 -5.82 9.48 -21.52
CA ARG A 43 -6.66 10.39 -20.73
C ARG A 43 -8.13 9.96 -20.67
N GLN A 44 -8.55 9.01 -21.48
CA GLN A 44 -9.87 8.41 -21.48
C GLN A 44 -9.95 7.18 -20.59
N GLY A 45 -8.79 6.69 -20.11
CA GLY A 45 -8.67 5.50 -19.28
C GLY A 45 -8.49 4.19 -20.07
N ASN A 46 -8.29 4.28 -21.39
CA ASN A 46 -7.99 3.09 -22.18
C ASN A 46 -6.54 2.65 -21.91
N VAL A 47 -6.34 1.40 -21.53
CA VAL A 47 -5.01 0.84 -21.36
C VAL A 47 -4.34 0.66 -22.73
N VAL A 48 -3.17 1.29 -22.91
CA VAL A 48 -2.39 1.25 -24.14
C VAL A 48 -1.14 0.38 -24.03
N ASP A 49 -0.64 0.15 -22.82
CA ASP A 49 0.47 -0.76 -22.55
C ASP A 49 0.38 -1.31 -21.11
N ARG A 50 0.98 -2.49 -20.90
CA ARG A 50 1.08 -3.14 -19.60
C ARG A 50 2.35 -3.97 -19.50
N LYS A 51 2.94 -4.03 -18.30
CA LYS A 51 4.14 -4.84 -18.02
C LYS A 51 4.06 -5.45 -16.64
N SER A 52 4.65 -6.63 -16.51
CA SER A 52 4.80 -7.35 -15.24
C SER A 52 6.13 -8.08 -15.20
N PHE A 53 6.94 -7.84 -14.17
CA PHE A 53 8.26 -8.43 -14.02
C PHE A 53 8.45 -9.06 -12.65
N LEU A 54 8.80 -10.36 -12.63
CA LEU A 54 9.41 -10.97 -11.45
C LEU A 54 10.88 -10.61 -11.40
N ILE A 55 11.29 -9.98 -10.31
CA ILE A 55 12.68 -9.53 -10.13
C ILE A 55 13.55 -10.70 -9.71
N GLN A 56 14.47 -11.08 -10.57
CA GLN A 56 15.30 -12.26 -10.42
C GLN A 56 16.03 -12.30 -9.07
N GLU A 57 16.61 -11.18 -8.66
CA GLU A 57 17.46 -11.05 -7.46
C GLU A 57 16.70 -11.14 -6.14
N THR A 58 15.37 -11.10 -6.18
CA THR A 58 14.52 -11.19 -4.99
C THR A 58 13.56 -12.36 -5.04
N PHE A 59 12.86 -12.60 -6.14
CA PHE A 59 11.88 -13.66 -6.27
C PHE A 59 12.51 -15.06 -6.24
N PHE A 60 13.64 -15.25 -6.94
CA PHE A 60 14.33 -16.55 -6.99
C PHE A 60 15.37 -16.75 -5.87
N VAL A 61 15.48 -15.80 -4.95
CA VAL A 61 16.35 -15.94 -3.76
C VAL A 61 15.47 -16.37 -2.57
N PRO A 62 15.49 -17.68 -2.19
CA PRO A 62 14.55 -18.22 -1.20
C PRO A 62 14.55 -17.47 0.13
N ASN A 63 15.73 -17.09 0.62
CA ASN A 63 15.86 -16.37 1.88
C ASN A 63 15.21 -14.99 1.85
N VAL A 64 15.12 -14.35 0.69
CA VAL A 64 14.42 -13.08 0.49
C VAL A 64 12.93 -13.32 0.28
N PHE A 65 12.55 -14.11 -0.72
CA PHE A 65 11.15 -14.33 -1.08
C PHE A 65 10.32 -14.92 0.08
N ASN A 66 10.89 -15.81 0.90
CA ASN A 66 10.21 -16.39 2.07
C ASN A 66 9.83 -15.35 3.14
N THR A 67 10.32 -14.12 3.06
CA THR A 67 9.90 -13.01 3.93
C THR A 67 8.70 -12.23 3.36
N ALA A 68 8.28 -12.49 2.13
CA ALA A 68 7.15 -11.84 1.50
C ALA A 68 5.85 -12.19 2.23
N TYR A 69 4.93 -11.21 2.29
CA TYR A 69 3.60 -11.43 2.88
C TYR A 69 2.83 -12.47 2.07
N TYR A 70 2.91 -12.40 0.73
CA TYR A 70 2.23 -13.31 -0.19
C TYR A 70 3.10 -14.46 -0.71
N ARG A 71 4.09 -14.92 0.07
CA ARG A 71 4.98 -16.04 -0.31
C ARG A 71 4.23 -17.32 -0.71
N ASP A 72 3.07 -17.55 -0.12
CA ASP A 72 2.24 -18.73 -0.40
C ASP A 72 1.62 -18.70 -1.82
N LYS A 73 1.68 -17.56 -2.51
CA LYS A 73 1.25 -17.40 -3.90
C LYS A 73 2.32 -17.79 -4.94
N ARG A 74 3.50 -18.27 -4.49
CA ARG A 74 4.56 -18.70 -5.40
C ARG A 74 4.09 -19.66 -6.52
N PRO A 75 3.23 -20.67 -6.26
CA PRO A 75 2.72 -21.55 -7.33
C PRO A 75 1.96 -20.78 -8.41
N MET A 76 1.12 -19.81 -8.05
CA MET A 76 0.39 -18.96 -8.98
C MET A 76 1.35 -18.11 -9.86
N TYR A 77 2.40 -17.55 -9.27
CA TYR A 77 3.43 -16.82 -10.03
C TYR A 77 4.13 -17.73 -11.04
N MET A 78 4.47 -18.97 -10.65
CA MET A 78 5.11 -19.94 -11.55
C MET A 78 4.17 -20.32 -12.70
N GLU A 79 2.88 -20.51 -12.44
CA GLU A 79 1.89 -20.78 -13.48
C GLU A 79 1.77 -19.60 -14.47
N LYS A 80 1.69 -18.36 -13.96
CA LYS A 80 1.66 -17.16 -14.81
C LYS A 80 2.91 -17.00 -15.67
N LEU A 81 4.07 -17.37 -15.12
CA LEU A 81 5.33 -17.36 -15.84
C LEU A 81 5.32 -18.40 -16.98
N GLU A 82 4.84 -19.61 -16.73
CA GLU A 82 4.70 -20.67 -17.74
C GLU A 82 3.71 -20.27 -18.84
N GLN A 83 2.68 -19.50 -18.50
CA GLN A 83 1.70 -18.96 -19.45
C GLN A 83 2.20 -17.72 -20.20
N GLY A 84 3.38 -17.17 -19.87
CA GLY A 84 3.91 -15.95 -20.47
C GLY A 84 3.16 -14.68 -20.08
N LEU A 85 2.42 -14.70 -18.98
CA LEU A 85 1.65 -13.56 -18.47
C LEU A 85 2.50 -12.61 -17.61
N ILE A 86 3.66 -13.07 -17.17
CA ILE A 86 4.63 -12.31 -16.40
C ILE A 86 6.04 -12.69 -16.89
N GLU A 87 6.95 -11.73 -16.92
CA GLU A 87 8.32 -11.92 -17.38
C GLU A 87 9.29 -11.98 -16.20
N VAL A 88 10.40 -12.74 -16.34
CA VAL A 88 11.53 -12.66 -15.41
C VAL A 88 12.50 -11.62 -15.94
N ALA A 89 12.91 -10.69 -15.08
CA ALA A 89 13.91 -9.69 -15.42
C ALA A 89 14.87 -9.46 -14.26
N THR A 90 16.09 -9.04 -14.56
CA THR A 90 16.94 -8.44 -13.53
C THR A 90 16.36 -7.07 -13.12
N TRP A 91 16.73 -6.61 -11.94
CA TRP A 91 16.32 -5.28 -11.48
C TRP A 91 16.67 -4.19 -12.49
N GLU A 92 17.86 -4.27 -13.09
CA GLU A 92 18.31 -3.31 -14.10
C GLU A 92 17.38 -3.31 -15.31
N GLN A 93 17.11 -4.48 -15.90
CA GLN A 93 16.21 -4.62 -17.04
C GLN A 93 14.79 -4.11 -16.76
N ALA A 94 14.21 -4.50 -15.62
CA ALA A 94 12.86 -4.07 -15.23
C ALA A 94 12.79 -2.54 -15.04
N THR A 95 13.80 -1.95 -14.38
CA THR A 95 13.82 -0.50 -14.13
C THR A 95 14.14 0.33 -15.38
N GLU A 96 14.92 -0.18 -16.34
CA GLU A 96 15.09 0.45 -17.64
C GLU A 96 13.75 0.56 -18.38
N GLN A 97 12.97 -0.52 -18.41
CA GLN A 97 11.61 -0.50 -19.00
C GLN A 97 10.67 0.44 -18.25
N MET A 98 10.73 0.46 -16.91
CA MET A 98 9.95 1.39 -16.10
C MET A 98 10.31 2.85 -16.40
N ILE A 99 11.59 3.19 -16.53
CA ILE A 99 12.04 4.54 -16.88
C ILE A 99 11.50 4.95 -18.24
N LEU A 100 11.63 4.10 -19.26
CA LEU A 100 11.06 4.36 -20.58
C LEU A 100 9.54 4.61 -20.52
N ALA A 101 8.81 3.83 -19.72
CA ALA A 101 7.38 4.05 -19.50
C ALA A 101 7.10 5.40 -18.82
N LEU A 102 7.86 5.76 -17.78
CA LEU A 102 7.72 7.03 -17.05
C LEU A 102 7.99 8.24 -17.95
N GLU A 103 8.99 8.17 -18.84
CA GLU A 103 9.34 9.25 -19.78
C GLU A 103 8.23 9.54 -20.80
N HIS A 104 7.37 8.56 -21.08
CA HIS A 104 6.24 8.70 -21.98
C HIS A 104 4.92 9.06 -21.28
N CYS A 105 4.95 9.24 -19.96
CA CYS A 105 3.75 9.52 -19.15
C CYS A 105 3.77 10.93 -18.56
N ASP A 106 2.65 11.62 -18.63
CA ASP A 106 2.48 12.92 -17.96
C ASP A 106 2.53 12.81 -16.42
N LEU A 107 2.14 11.65 -15.87
CA LEU A 107 1.99 11.43 -14.43
C LEU A 107 2.08 9.93 -14.10
N ALA A 108 2.77 9.60 -13.02
CA ALA A 108 2.73 8.26 -12.44
C ALA A 108 1.83 8.24 -11.19
N LEU A 109 1.08 7.15 -11.04
CA LEU A 109 0.13 6.96 -9.93
C LEU A 109 0.38 5.60 -9.28
N ALA A 110 0.06 5.50 -7.99
CA ALA A 110 -0.05 4.25 -7.25
C ALA A 110 -1.08 4.40 -6.14
N TYR A 111 -1.69 3.31 -5.72
CA TYR A 111 -2.57 3.31 -4.55
C TYR A 111 -1.73 3.27 -3.28
N ASN A 112 -1.59 4.40 -2.59
CA ASN A 112 -0.59 4.66 -1.56
C ASN A 112 0.81 4.92 -2.15
N ALA A 113 0.90 5.88 -3.06
CA ALA A 113 2.11 6.27 -3.79
C ALA A 113 3.35 6.51 -2.91
N CYS A 114 3.16 6.83 -1.63
CA CYS A 114 4.25 6.90 -0.66
C CYS A 114 4.95 5.56 -0.46
N PHE A 115 4.22 4.45 -0.52
CA PHE A 115 4.85 3.13 -0.37
C PHE A 115 5.71 2.80 -1.58
N ASP A 116 5.17 2.88 -2.77
CA ASP A 116 5.86 2.46 -4.00
C ASP A 116 7.00 3.42 -4.36
N PHE A 117 6.68 4.70 -4.55
CA PHE A 117 7.63 5.69 -5.05
C PHE A 117 8.59 6.24 -4.00
N LYS A 118 8.25 6.22 -2.71
CA LYS A 118 9.10 6.82 -1.66
C LYS A 118 9.82 5.78 -0.78
N LYS A 119 9.33 4.54 -0.76
CA LYS A 119 9.92 3.47 0.05
C LYS A 119 10.43 2.31 -0.81
N ALA A 120 9.54 1.60 -1.52
CA ALA A 120 9.86 0.34 -2.15
C ALA A 120 10.89 0.51 -3.29
N LEU A 121 10.58 1.31 -4.30
CA LEU A 121 11.49 1.57 -5.42
C LEU A 121 12.85 2.12 -4.97
N PRO A 122 12.93 3.21 -4.15
CA PRO A 122 14.23 3.73 -3.73
C PRO A 122 15.02 2.79 -2.82
N PHE A 123 14.35 1.97 -2.00
CA PHE A 123 15.06 1.04 -1.15
C PHE A 123 15.61 -0.14 -1.94
N THR A 124 14.82 -0.71 -2.84
CA THR A 124 15.26 -1.79 -3.73
C THR A 124 16.42 -1.35 -4.62
N GLU A 125 16.36 -0.15 -5.19
CA GLU A 125 17.48 0.41 -5.98
C GLU A 125 18.79 0.47 -5.15
N ARG A 126 18.73 0.94 -3.90
CA ARG A 126 19.93 0.97 -3.02
C ARG A 126 20.43 -0.43 -2.66
N TYR A 127 19.51 -1.38 -2.44
CA TYR A 127 19.86 -2.78 -2.18
C TYR A 127 20.57 -3.40 -3.39
N MET A 128 20.02 -3.24 -4.59
CA MET A 128 20.60 -3.82 -5.81
C MET A 128 21.96 -3.23 -6.14
N ARG A 129 22.12 -1.91 -6.01
CA ARG A 129 23.45 -1.27 -6.15
C ARG A 129 24.47 -1.80 -5.14
N ALA A 130 24.05 -2.05 -3.91
CA ALA A 130 24.91 -2.64 -2.91
C ALA A 130 25.24 -4.11 -3.25
N LEU A 131 24.23 -4.90 -3.65
CA LEU A 131 24.35 -6.32 -3.98
C LEU A 131 25.42 -6.57 -5.07
N TYR A 132 25.45 -5.70 -6.09
CA TYR A 132 26.43 -5.79 -7.19
C TYR A 132 27.74 -5.05 -6.91
N SER A 133 27.94 -4.52 -5.70
CA SER A 133 29.16 -3.83 -5.33
C SER A 133 30.06 -4.69 -4.44
N ALA A 134 31.37 -4.40 -4.45
CA ALA A 134 32.32 -4.99 -3.50
C ALA A 134 32.04 -4.62 -2.02
N ASN A 135 31.12 -3.69 -1.77
CA ASN A 135 30.82 -3.16 -0.44
C ASN A 135 29.51 -3.71 0.14
N TYR A 136 28.94 -4.79 -0.41
CA TYR A 136 27.64 -5.34 0.05
C TYR A 136 27.63 -5.61 1.55
N GLN A 137 28.67 -6.27 2.09
CA GLN A 137 28.74 -6.58 3.52
C GLN A 137 28.71 -5.33 4.38
N LYS A 138 29.46 -4.29 4.00
CA LYS A 138 29.47 -2.99 4.72
C LYS A 138 28.11 -2.33 4.69
N TRP A 139 27.41 -2.42 3.55
CA TRP A 139 26.05 -1.89 3.41
C TRP A 139 25.08 -2.67 4.31
N GLU A 140 25.14 -4.00 4.30
CA GLU A 140 24.29 -4.86 5.13
C GLU A 140 24.49 -4.57 6.62
N ASP A 141 25.75 -4.49 7.09
CA ASP A 141 26.09 -4.15 8.47
C ASP A 141 25.52 -2.79 8.87
N SER A 142 25.57 -1.80 7.97
CA SER A 142 24.95 -0.50 8.18
C SER A 142 23.43 -0.61 8.35
N GLN A 143 22.73 -1.43 7.53
CA GLN A 143 21.29 -1.64 7.67
C GLN A 143 20.96 -2.38 8.98
N ARG A 144 21.73 -3.39 9.38
CA ARG A 144 21.59 -4.08 10.67
C ARG A 144 21.74 -3.10 11.85
N GLN A 145 22.71 -2.19 11.77
CA GLN A 145 22.91 -1.16 12.82
C GLN A 145 21.73 -0.19 12.88
N LYS A 146 21.19 0.26 11.74
CA LYS A 146 19.97 1.09 11.70
C LYS A 146 18.78 0.39 12.36
N CYS A 147 18.56 -0.89 12.06
CA CYS A 147 17.50 -1.67 12.70
C CYS A 147 17.69 -1.75 14.23
N LYS A 148 18.93 -1.97 14.72
CA LYS A 148 19.23 -1.94 16.16
C LYS A 148 18.92 -0.59 16.79
N ASN A 149 19.28 0.51 16.13
CA ASN A 149 18.99 1.85 16.61
C ASN A 149 17.48 2.09 16.76
N ILE A 150 16.68 1.67 15.77
CA ILE A 150 15.20 1.75 15.82
C ILE A 150 14.65 0.93 17.00
N LEU A 151 15.17 -0.29 17.21
CA LEU A 151 14.76 -1.13 18.34
C LEU A 151 15.09 -0.48 19.69
N ASN A 152 16.17 0.29 19.76
CA ASN A 152 16.60 1.03 20.94
C ASN A 152 15.89 2.40 21.08
N GLY A 153 14.88 2.69 20.26
CA GLY A 153 14.06 3.90 20.38
C GLY A 153 14.57 5.11 19.60
N CYS A 154 15.63 4.97 18.79
CA CYS A 154 16.04 6.05 17.89
C CYS A 154 15.05 6.17 16.73
N ASP A 155 14.46 7.34 16.55
CA ASP A 155 13.54 7.59 15.42
C ASP A 155 14.35 8.00 14.19
N ASP A 156 14.16 7.26 13.09
CA ASP A 156 14.81 7.51 11.78
C ASP A 156 13.83 8.20 10.80
N SER A 157 12.80 8.85 11.32
CA SER A 157 11.53 9.08 10.61
C SER A 157 11.37 10.42 9.87
N SER A 158 12.36 11.29 9.78
CA SER A 158 12.15 12.59 9.11
C SER A 158 12.83 12.68 7.74
N ASN A 159 12.19 12.15 6.71
CA ASN A 159 12.51 12.57 5.35
C ASN A 159 11.57 13.73 4.96
N PRO A 160 12.05 14.99 4.88
CA PRO A 160 11.21 16.14 4.53
C PRO A 160 10.61 16.05 3.12
N ASP A 161 11.17 15.21 2.26
CA ASP A 161 10.70 15.03 0.88
C ASP A 161 9.65 13.92 0.74
N TYR A 162 9.25 13.29 1.86
CA TYR A 162 8.33 12.16 1.83
C TYR A 162 6.96 12.49 1.20
N LEU A 163 6.44 13.69 1.47
CA LEU A 163 5.16 14.15 0.94
C LEU A 163 5.27 15.02 -0.32
N LYS A 164 6.47 15.25 -0.85
CA LYS A 164 6.58 15.93 -2.14
C LYS A 164 6.08 15.03 -3.26
N PRO A 165 5.21 15.53 -4.16
CA PRO A 165 4.64 14.73 -5.24
C PRO A 165 5.61 14.56 -6.43
N ILE A 166 6.85 14.21 -6.12
CA ILE A 166 7.95 14.00 -7.06
C ILE A 166 8.65 12.70 -6.70
N PHE A 167 8.77 11.80 -7.64
CA PHE A 167 9.61 10.61 -7.55
C PHE A 167 10.96 10.88 -8.18
N LYS A 168 12.04 10.74 -7.39
CA LYS A 168 13.42 10.87 -7.88
C LYS A 168 14.01 9.48 -8.10
N PHE A 169 14.37 9.17 -9.33
CA PHE A 169 14.97 7.89 -9.65
C PHE A 169 16.10 8.07 -10.66
N ARG A 170 17.28 7.54 -10.34
CA ARG A 170 18.51 7.65 -11.15
C ARG A 170 18.82 9.07 -11.68
N GLY A 171 18.55 10.08 -10.85
CA GLY A 171 18.85 11.48 -11.17
C GLY A 171 17.74 12.22 -11.91
N VAL A 172 16.68 11.54 -12.31
CA VAL A 172 15.51 12.14 -12.98
C VAL A 172 14.36 12.30 -11.97
N GLU A 173 13.56 13.36 -12.16
CA GLU A 173 12.38 13.67 -11.37
C GLU A 173 11.10 13.41 -12.19
N TYR A 174 10.19 12.63 -11.62
CA TYR A 174 8.91 12.30 -12.25
C TYR A 174 7.77 12.82 -11.37
N PRO A 175 6.75 13.48 -11.93
CA PRO A 175 5.58 13.88 -11.18
C PRO A 175 4.75 12.64 -10.79
N ILE A 176 4.31 12.59 -9.53
CA ILE A 176 3.51 11.47 -9.02
C ILE A 176 2.25 11.95 -8.34
N ALA A 177 1.21 11.10 -8.34
CA ALA A 177 0.00 11.33 -7.55
C ALA A 177 -0.42 10.07 -6.80
N ASP A 178 -0.98 10.30 -5.61
CA ASP A 178 -1.55 9.26 -4.77
C ASP A 178 -3.00 9.00 -5.17
N LEU A 179 -3.23 7.86 -5.84
CA LEU A 179 -4.56 7.43 -6.25
C LEU A 179 -5.47 7.18 -5.03
N TRP A 180 -4.92 6.71 -3.91
CA TRP A 180 -5.67 6.57 -2.67
C TRP A 180 -6.25 7.90 -2.18
N GLY A 181 -5.46 8.96 -2.24
CA GLY A 181 -5.92 10.32 -1.93
C GLY A 181 -7.06 10.76 -2.83
N LEU A 182 -6.93 10.57 -4.14
CA LEU A 182 -7.95 10.88 -5.13
C LEU A 182 -9.24 10.07 -4.92
N ALA A 183 -9.11 8.78 -4.62
CA ALA A 183 -10.23 7.90 -4.32
C ALA A 183 -10.98 8.36 -3.07
N CYS A 184 -10.27 8.68 -1.98
CA CYS A 184 -10.87 9.20 -0.77
C CYS A 184 -11.63 10.51 -0.99
N ASP A 185 -11.10 11.44 -1.80
CA ASP A 185 -11.79 12.68 -2.18
C ASP A 185 -13.07 12.42 -2.97
N ARG A 186 -13.08 11.37 -3.77
CA ARG A 186 -14.29 10.93 -4.48
C ARG A 186 -15.30 10.34 -3.51
N LEU A 187 -14.86 9.45 -2.62
CA LEU A 187 -15.71 8.67 -1.71
C LEU A 187 -16.33 9.52 -0.60
N ILE A 188 -15.65 10.58 -0.14
CA ILE A 188 -16.20 11.48 0.90
C ILE A 188 -17.53 12.10 0.49
N ASN A 189 -17.74 12.31 -0.81
CA ASN A 189 -18.94 12.91 -1.37
C ASN A 189 -20.03 11.87 -1.69
N ILE A 190 -19.87 10.61 -1.30
CA ILE A 190 -20.80 9.52 -1.57
C ILE A 190 -21.32 8.93 -0.26
N PRO A 191 -22.42 9.44 0.30
CA PRO A 191 -22.97 8.91 1.57
C PRO A 191 -23.27 7.40 1.50
N LYS A 192 -23.67 6.90 0.32
CA LYS A 192 -23.92 5.47 0.10
C LYS A 192 -22.67 4.59 0.30
N TYR A 193 -21.46 5.13 0.09
CA TYR A 193 -20.22 4.39 0.35
C TYR A 193 -20.06 4.07 1.83
N LYS A 194 -20.32 5.05 2.70
CA LYS A 194 -20.22 4.86 4.15
C LYS A 194 -21.23 3.82 4.65
N ASN A 195 -22.47 3.83 4.08
CA ASN A 195 -23.46 2.80 4.39
C ASN A 195 -22.99 1.40 3.91
N PHE A 196 -22.47 1.31 2.69
CA PHE A 196 -21.90 0.06 2.17
C PHE A 196 -20.82 -0.49 3.10
N CYS A 197 -19.91 0.35 3.57
CA CYS A 197 -18.88 -0.07 4.51
C CYS A 197 -19.47 -0.60 5.84
N LEU A 198 -20.50 0.06 6.38
CA LEU A 198 -21.14 -0.38 7.62
C LEU A 198 -21.91 -1.70 7.44
N GLU A 199 -22.66 -1.81 6.35
CA GLU A 199 -23.47 -3.00 6.04
C GLU A 199 -22.61 -4.27 5.82
N ASN A 200 -21.37 -4.08 5.32
CA ASN A 200 -20.42 -5.15 5.02
C ASN A 200 -19.25 -5.23 6.00
N GLU A 201 -19.31 -4.51 7.12
CA GLU A 201 -18.25 -4.47 8.16
C GLU A 201 -16.86 -4.06 7.61
N LEU A 202 -16.82 -3.25 6.55
CA LEU A 202 -15.61 -2.79 5.90
C LEU A 202 -15.03 -1.56 6.61
N LEU A 203 -14.53 -1.79 7.82
CA LEU A 203 -13.91 -0.77 8.67
C LEU A 203 -12.40 -1.04 8.79
N THR A 204 -11.65 0.00 9.20
CA THR A 204 -10.25 -0.18 9.59
C THR A 204 -10.15 -1.13 10.78
N LYS A 205 -8.97 -1.72 10.99
CA LYS A 205 -8.74 -2.63 12.13
C LYS A 205 -9.15 -2.05 13.48
N SER A 206 -9.11 -0.74 13.67
CA SER A 206 -9.56 -0.06 14.88
C SER A 206 -11.08 0.17 14.95
N GLY A 207 -11.83 -0.12 13.90
CA GLY A 207 -13.25 0.20 13.79
C GLY A 207 -13.58 1.71 13.68
N ILE A 208 -12.56 2.59 13.77
CA ILE A 208 -12.77 4.04 13.85
C ILE A 208 -13.08 4.67 12.48
N PHE A 209 -12.47 4.14 11.40
CA PHE A 209 -12.59 4.71 10.08
C PHE A 209 -13.14 3.70 9.07
N PHE A 210 -13.73 4.22 7.99
CA PHE A 210 -14.18 3.43 6.86
C PHE A 210 -12.96 2.87 6.11
N LYS A 211 -13.02 1.60 5.71
CA LYS A 211 -11.97 0.97 4.91
C LYS A 211 -11.95 1.60 3.51
N THR A 212 -10.76 1.88 3.00
CA THR A 212 -10.55 2.50 1.68
C THR A 212 -9.36 1.83 0.97
N SER A 213 -9.17 0.51 1.15
CA SER A 213 -8.19 -0.24 0.33
C SER A 213 -8.59 -0.21 -1.14
N ALA A 214 -7.66 -0.49 -2.05
CA ALA A 214 -7.93 -0.56 -3.49
C ALA A 214 -9.09 -1.52 -3.76
N GLU A 215 -9.04 -2.74 -3.21
CA GLU A 215 -10.12 -3.73 -3.32
C GLU A 215 -11.49 -3.20 -2.87
N THR A 216 -11.57 -2.58 -1.68
CA THR A 216 -12.86 -2.07 -1.16
C THR A 216 -13.39 -0.94 -2.03
N THR A 217 -12.51 -0.06 -2.50
CA THR A 217 -12.84 1.06 -3.38
C THR A 217 -13.29 0.56 -4.75
N PHE A 218 -12.58 -0.40 -5.32
CA PHE A 218 -12.91 -1.05 -6.58
C PHE A 218 -14.28 -1.70 -6.52
N ARG A 219 -14.51 -2.58 -5.54
CA ARG A 219 -15.81 -3.23 -5.31
C ARG A 219 -16.97 -2.25 -5.38
N TYR A 220 -16.83 -1.13 -4.70
CA TYR A 220 -17.89 -0.13 -4.63
C TYR A 220 -18.04 0.68 -5.92
N LEU A 221 -16.94 1.23 -6.46
CA LEU A 221 -16.98 2.13 -7.63
C LEU A 221 -17.35 1.39 -8.92
N LEU A 222 -16.91 0.14 -9.07
CA LEU A 222 -17.19 -0.71 -10.23
C LEU A 222 -18.44 -1.58 -10.04
N LYS A 223 -19.03 -1.59 -8.82
CA LYS A 223 -20.20 -2.43 -8.46
C LYS A 223 -19.92 -3.94 -8.58
N GLN A 224 -18.68 -4.33 -8.33
CA GLN A 224 -18.23 -5.72 -8.34
C GLN A 224 -18.03 -6.18 -6.89
N TYR A 225 -19.11 -6.36 -6.16
CA TYR A 225 -19.08 -6.53 -4.69
C TYR A 225 -18.39 -7.82 -4.24
N ASP A 226 -18.34 -8.85 -5.06
CA ASP A 226 -17.69 -10.13 -4.78
C ASP A 226 -16.25 -10.22 -5.28
N PHE A 227 -15.72 -9.12 -5.83
CA PHE A 227 -14.34 -9.07 -6.34
C PHE A 227 -13.34 -9.36 -5.21
N ILE A 228 -12.33 -10.17 -5.51
CA ILE A 228 -11.20 -10.47 -4.62
C ILE A 228 -9.93 -10.08 -5.36
N GLU A 229 -9.12 -9.25 -4.74
CA GLU A 229 -7.84 -8.79 -5.26
C GLU A 229 -6.85 -9.94 -5.38
N GLU A 230 -6.20 -10.02 -6.52
CA GLU A 230 -5.27 -11.13 -6.80
C GLU A 230 -3.95 -10.95 -6.06
N HIS A 231 -3.55 -9.71 -5.76
CA HIS A 231 -2.27 -9.32 -5.16
C HIS A 231 -1.08 -9.80 -6.00
N THR A 232 -1.06 -9.40 -7.25
CA THR A 232 0.12 -9.35 -8.11
C THR A 232 0.25 -7.93 -8.64
N ALA A 233 1.47 -7.46 -8.80
CA ALA A 233 1.70 -6.05 -9.12
C ALA A 233 0.96 -5.57 -10.38
N LEU A 234 0.89 -6.39 -11.43
CA LEU A 234 0.12 -6.02 -12.62
C LEU A 234 -1.39 -6.03 -12.38
N ALA A 235 -1.94 -7.07 -11.73
CA ALA A 235 -3.38 -7.15 -11.47
C ALA A 235 -3.84 -5.97 -10.58
N ASP A 236 -3.03 -5.61 -9.59
CA ASP A 236 -3.31 -4.48 -8.70
C ASP A 236 -3.20 -3.15 -9.47
N ALA A 237 -2.19 -2.97 -10.33
CA ALA A 237 -2.10 -1.80 -11.21
C ALA A 237 -3.27 -1.69 -12.21
N GLU A 238 -3.84 -2.82 -12.67
CA GLU A 238 -5.02 -2.84 -13.54
C GLU A 238 -6.28 -2.37 -12.80
N ILE A 239 -6.57 -2.88 -11.60
CA ILE A 239 -7.72 -2.41 -10.80
C ILE A 239 -7.57 -0.95 -10.37
N GLU A 240 -6.36 -0.51 -10.08
CA GLU A 240 -6.06 0.88 -9.79
C GLU A 240 -6.32 1.78 -11.01
N CYS A 241 -5.96 1.34 -12.20
CA CYS A 241 -6.28 2.05 -13.44
C CYS A 241 -7.80 2.17 -13.65
N GLU A 242 -8.57 1.12 -13.34
CA GLU A 242 -10.03 1.17 -13.38
C GLU A 242 -10.61 2.10 -12.31
N ILE A 243 -10.07 2.09 -11.08
CA ILE A 243 -10.43 3.07 -10.05
C ILE A 243 -10.17 4.48 -10.55
N LEU A 244 -9.01 4.73 -11.16
CA LEU A 244 -8.64 6.01 -11.72
C LEU A 244 -9.70 6.56 -12.68
N THR A 245 -10.22 5.72 -13.59
CA THR A 245 -11.28 6.12 -14.53
C THR A 245 -12.56 6.61 -13.83
N LYS A 246 -12.87 6.05 -12.64
CA LYS A 246 -14.05 6.41 -11.85
C LYS A 246 -13.85 7.62 -10.96
N VAL A 247 -12.61 7.91 -10.56
CA VAL A 247 -12.31 9.07 -9.73
C VAL A 247 -11.92 10.30 -10.56
N LEU A 248 -11.51 10.11 -11.80
CA LEU A 248 -11.26 11.19 -12.73
C LEU A 248 -12.50 12.08 -12.88
N LYS A 249 -12.35 13.33 -12.54
CA LYS A 249 -13.27 14.39 -12.91
C LYS A 249 -12.81 14.99 -14.24
N LYS A 250 -13.71 15.62 -14.98
CA LYS A 250 -13.30 16.45 -16.14
C LYS A 250 -12.23 17.43 -15.68
N GLY A 251 -11.00 17.23 -16.11
CA GLY A 251 -9.85 18.06 -15.73
C GLY A 251 -8.54 17.28 -15.65
N ARG A 252 -7.48 18.01 -15.37
CA ARG A 252 -6.13 17.46 -15.18
C ARG A 252 -5.97 16.99 -13.73
N ILE A 253 -5.33 15.83 -13.53
CA ILE A 253 -4.86 15.43 -12.19
C ILE A 253 -3.58 16.21 -11.91
N GLU A 254 -3.57 16.92 -10.78
CA GLU A 254 -2.37 17.57 -10.29
C GLU A 254 -1.54 16.60 -9.45
N PRO A 255 -0.20 16.64 -9.55
CA PRO A 255 0.67 15.88 -8.68
C PRO A 255 0.36 16.13 -7.21
N GLN A 256 0.10 15.06 -6.44
CA GLN A 256 -0.22 15.18 -5.02
C GLN A 256 0.09 13.89 -4.25
N ILE A 257 0.48 14.04 -3.00
CA ILE A 257 0.60 12.95 -2.03
C ILE A 257 -0.09 13.39 -0.74
N ARG A 258 -0.82 12.48 -0.11
CA ARG A 258 -1.51 12.73 1.16
C ARG A 258 -1.20 11.65 2.19
N GLU A 259 -1.05 12.09 3.41
CA GLU A 259 -0.89 11.18 4.53
C GLU A 259 -2.26 10.81 5.10
N PHE A 260 -2.54 9.50 5.20
CA PHE A 260 -3.79 8.96 5.76
C PHE A 260 -5.09 9.58 5.19
N PRO A 261 -5.28 9.58 3.86
CA PRO A 261 -6.40 10.28 3.23
C PRO A 261 -7.78 9.75 3.66
N PHE A 262 -7.88 8.49 4.13
CA PHE A 262 -9.11 7.89 4.63
C PHE A 262 -9.71 8.66 5.83
N ARG A 263 -8.92 9.42 6.57
CA ARG A 263 -9.40 10.23 7.70
C ARG A 263 -10.36 11.33 7.24
N ASN A 264 -10.24 11.77 5.99
CA ASN A 264 -11.13 12.80 5.43
C ASN A 264 -12.57 12.31 5.29
N LEU A 265 -12.81 10.99 5.22
CA LEU A 265 -14.17 10.44 5.22
C LEU A 265 -14.88 10.62 6.58
N GLY A 266 -14.15 11.00 7.62
CA GLY A 266 -14.64 11.12 8.98
C GLY A 266 -14.72 9.80 9.71
N GLU A 267 -15.07 9.87 10.99
CA GLU A 267 -15.14 8.71 11.86
C GLU A 267 -16.47 7.99 11.74
N THR A 268 -16.40 6.67 11.84
CA THR A 268 -17.59 5.80 11.77
C THR A 268 -18.60 6.14 12.84
N VAL A 269 -18.14 6.38 14.06
CA VAL A 269 -19.00 6.71 15.21
C VAL A 269 -19.73 8.04 15.02
N ASP A 270 -19.03 9.08 14.60
CA ASP A 270 -19.64 10.38 14.40
C ASP A 270 -20.65 10.36 13.26
N TYR A 271 -20.36 9.59 12.20
CA TYR A 271 -21.31 9.38 11.11
C TYR A 271 -22.55 8.59 11.58
N VAL A 272 -22.36 7.47 12.28
CA VAL A 272 -23.45 6.62 12.77
C VAL A 272 -24.34 7.39 13.74
N LEU A 273 -23.77 8.11 14.69
CA LEU A 273 -24.56 8.84 15.71
C LEU A 273 -25.37 10.00 15.09
N ARG A 274 -24.83 10.68 14.09
CA ARG A 274 -25.52 11.83 13.46
C ARG A 274 -26.44 11.43 12.32
N GLU A 275 -25.93 10.61 11.40
CA GLU A 275 -26.56 10.39 10.10
C GLU A 275 -27.28 9.04 9.99
N LYS A 276 -26.82 8.04 10.72
CA LYS A 276 -27.26 6.64 10.58
C LYS A 276 -27.35 5.89 11.92
N PRO A 277 -28.20 6.34 12.86
CA PRO A 277 -28.30 5.70 14.19
C PRO A 277 -28.59 4.20 14.15
N LYS A 278 -29.26 3.71 13.09
CA LYS A 278 -29.58 2.27 12.92
C LYS A 278 -28.35 1.36 12.84
N TYR A 279 -27.18 1.89 12.51
CA TYR A 279 -25.92 1.10 12.44
C TYR A 279 -25.09 1.18 13.73
N LYS A 280 -25.63 1.79 14.79
CA LYS A 280 -24.93 1.95 16.07
C LYS A 280 -24.46 0.59 16.61
N ASP A 281 -25.35 -0.40 16.61
CA ASP A 281 -25.03 -1.74 17.11
C ASP A 281 -24.02 -2.46 16.23
N THR A 282 -24.11 -2.33 14.91
CA THR A 282 -23.12 -2.91 13.97
C THR A 282 -21.71 -2.39 14.26
N VAL A 283 -21.53 -1.09 14.47
CA VAL A 283 -20.23 -0.50 14.79
C VAL A 283 -19.73 -0.96 16.16
N ARG A 284 -20.61 -0.98 17.17
CA ARG A 284 -20.27 -1.45 18.50
C ARG A 284 -19.82 -2.93 18.49
N ASP A 285 -20.60 -3.80 17.86
CA ASP A 285 -20.34 -5.22 17.81
C ASP A 285 -19.05 -5.53 17.04
N PHE A 286 -18.74 -4.77 15.97
CA PHE A 286 -17.47 -4.87 15.29
C PHE A 286 -16.28 -4.51 16.20
N ILE A 287 -16.38 -3.42 16.96
CA ILE A 287 -15.33 -2.98 17.89
C ILE A 287 -15.10 -4.03 18.98
N ILE A 288 -16.17 -4.56 19.57
CA ILE A 288 -16.10 -5.60 20.62
C ILE A 288 -15.47 -6.89 20.07
N ARG A 289 -15.89 -7.33 18.88
CA ARG A 289 -15.34 -8.53 18.25
C ARG A 289 -13.85 -8.34 17.94
N TYR A 290 -13.46 -7.19 17.38
CA TYR A 290 -12.06 -6.88 17.11
C TYR A 290 -11.19 -6.94 18.36
N GLU A 291 -11.67 -6.38 19.49
CA GLU A 291 -10.98 -6.42 20.78
C GLU A 291 -10.78 -7.86 21.27
N LYS A 292 -11.81 -8.69 21.16
CA LYS A 292 -11.77 -10.11 21.53
C LYS A 292 -10.75 -10.91 20.69
N GLU A 293 -10.66 -10.65 19.40
CA GLU A 293 -9.82 -11.41 18.46
C GLU A 293 -8.34 -10.97 18.47
N ASN A 294 -8.08 -9.70 18.70
CA ASN A 294 -6.74 -9.09 18.54
C ASN A 294 -6.10 -8.68 19.88
N GLY A 295 -6.74 -8.97 21.02
CA GLY A 295 -6.27 -8.57 22.33
C GLY A 295 -6.62 -7.13 22.68
N HIS A 296 -6.12 -6.66 23.84
CA HIS A 296 -6.54 -5.37 24.37
C HIS A 296 -6.25 -4.20 23.43
N LEU A 297 -7.25 -3.39 23.16
CA LEU A 297 -7.16 -2.11 22.48
C LEU A 297 -6.14 -1.14 23.12
N TRP A 298 -5.71 -1.43 24.35
CA TRP A 298 -4.74 -0.62 25.11
C TRP A 298 -3.38 -0.45 24.43
N SER A 299 -2.99 -1.34 23.54
CA SER A 299 -1.76 -1.21 22.72
C SER A 299 -1.97 -0.39 21.45
N CYS A 300 -3.21 -0.01 21.15
CA CYS A 300 -3.54 0.82 19.99
C CYS A 300 -3.26 2.30 20.32
N PRO A 301 -2.62 3.09 19.42
CA PRO A 301 -2.45 4.53 19.60
C PRO A 301 -3.76 5.29 19.82
N TYR A 302 -4.90 4.66 19.52
CA TYR A 302 -6.25 5.20 19.65
C TYR A 302 -7.05 4.58 20.81
N ALA A 303 -6.41 3.85 21.74
CA ALA A 303 -7.11 3.11 22.80
C ALA A 303 -8.09 3.98 23.59
N THR A 304 -7.67 5.15 24.08
CA THR A 304 -8.53 6.08 24.82
C THR A 304 -9.71 6.58 23.97
N ARG A 305 -9.46 6.81 22.66
CA ARG A 305 -10.50 7.27 21.74
C ARG A 305 -11.53 6.17 21.48
N ILE A 306 -11.09 4.93 21.30
CA ILE A 306 -11.97 3.76 21.12
C ILE A 306 -12.84 3.55 22.36
N GLN A 307 -12.29 3.68 23.55
CA GLN A 307 -13.06 3.61 24.79
C GLN A 307 -14.15 4.68 24.90
N ASN A 308 -13.80 5.91 24.56
CA ASN A 308 -14.79 7.00 24.50
C ASN A 308 -15.88 6.71 23.47
N ILE A 309 -15.53 6.06 22.36
CA ILE A 309 -16.47 5.63 21.33
C ILE A 309 -17.41 4.55 21.88
N ILE A 310 -16.87 3.49 22.52
CA ILE A 310 -17.64 2.40 23.12
C ILE A 310 -18.60 2.99 24.17
N PHE A 311 -18.11 3.86 25.04
CA PHE A 311 -18.94 4.55 26.04
C PHE A 311 -20.09 5.35 25.40
N ARG A 312 -19.81 6.15 24.38
CA ARG A 312 -20.83 6.94 23.64
C ARG A 312 -21.84 6.05 22.90
N LEU A 313 -21.45 4.84 22.51
CA LEU A 313 -22.35 3.85 21.91
C LEU A 313 -23.18 3.08 22.95
N GLY A 314 -23.01 3.39 24.26
CA GLY A 314 -23.74 2.73 25.36
C GLY A 314 -23.22 1.33 25.67
N GLY A 315 -21.93 1.11 25.43
CA GLY A 315 -21.23 -0.12 25.83
C GLY A 315 -20.74 -0.07 27.28
N TYR A 316 -20.74 -1.21 27.93
CA TYR A 316 -20.48 -1.70 29.30
C TYR A 316 -21.59 -1.34 30.29
#